data_bb31103e2dbb794f877a9060e6a4e5fa
#
_entry.id   bb31103e2dbb794f877a9060e6a4e5fa
#
_cell.length_a   1.000
_cell.length_b   1.000
_cell.length_c   1.000
_cell.angle_alpha   90.00
_cell.angle_beta   90.00
_cell.angle_gamma   90.00
#
_symmetry.space_group_name_H-M   'P 1'
#
loop_
_entity.id
_entity.type
_entity.pdbx_description
1 polymer ?
#
loop_
_entity_poly.entity_id
_entity_poly.type
_entity_poly.pdbx_seq_one_letter_code
_entity_poly.pdbx_strand_id
1 'polypeptide(L)'
;KKACFRNLSGGQRQRVLLARALCASEKLLVVDEPVAGLDPLAQKELYEMLEKLNKEKGMTIIMVSHDVKEVVQRAKTILHLDRTQRFFGSAENYLSSKWGKLLVKEEENA
;
A
#
# COMPACT_ATOMS: atom_id res chain seq x y z
N LYS A 1 -24.00 -7.58 -14.51
CA LYS A 1 -23.49 -6.72 -14.33
C LYS A 1 -22.12 -6.49 -14.63
N LYS A 2 -21.72 -6.32 -15.78
CA LYS A 2 -20.50 -6.08 -16.13
C LYS A 2 -20.40 -4.68 -16.48
N ALA A 3 -20.31 -3.81 -15.58
CA ALA A 3 -19.92 -2.45 -15.87
C ALA A 3 -18.68 -2.55 -16.75
N CYS A 4 -18.63 -1.74 -17.75
CA CYS A 4 -17.44 -1.71 -18.58
C CYS A 4 -16.30 -1.17 -17.75
N PHE A 5 -15.30 -1.98 -17.51
CA PHE A 5 -14.16 -1.64 -16.68
C PHE A 5 -13.48 -0.35 -17.15
N ARG A 6 -13.46 -0.12 -18.44
CA ARG A 6 -12.84 1.07 -19.02
C ARG A 6 -13.54 2.38 -18.67
N ASN A 7 -14.81 2.30 -18.31
CA ASN A 7 -15.59 3.49 -17.99
C ASN A 7 -15.50 3.88 -16.52
N LEU A 8 -14.77 3.11 -15.73
CA LEU A 8 -14.62 3.39 -14.31
C LEU A 8 -13.46 4.33 -14.07
N SER A 9 -13.60 5.17 -13.05
CA SER A 9 -12.49 6.00 -12.61
C SER A 9 -11.41 5.12 -11.98
N GLY A 10 -10.20 5.67 -11.78
CA GLY A 10 -9.12 4.93 -11.11
C GLY A 10 -9.54 4.39 -9.75
N GLY A 11 -10.20 5.24 -8.94
CA GLY A 11 -10.67 4.82 -7.63
C GLY A 11 -11.73 3.73 -7.69
N GLN A 12 -12.64 3.84 -8.66
CA GLN A 12 -13.68 2.84 -8.85
C GLN A 12 -13.07 1.51 -9.28
N ARG A 13 -12.07 1.55 -10.16
CA ARG A 13 -11.37 0.33 -10.57
C ARG A 13 -10.72 -0.37 -9.40
N GLN A 14 -10.05 0.39 -8.54
CA GLN A 14 -9.40 -0.19 -7.38
C GLN A 14 -10.41 -0.82 -6.43
N ARG A 15 -11.54 -0.16 -6.21
CA ARG A 15 -12.59 -0.70 -5.35
C ARG A 15 -13.17 -1.98 -5.91
N VAL A 16 -13.37 -2.04 -7.22
CA VAL A 16 -13.88 -3.25 -7.87
C VAL A 16 -12.88 -4.39 -7.73
N LEU A 17 -11.59 -4.12 -7.94
CA LEU A 17 -10.55 -5.12 -7.79
C LEU A 17 -10.47 -5.64 -6.36
N LEU A 18 -10.56 -4.73 -5.38
CA LEU A 18 -10.56 -5.12 -3.98
C LEU A 18 -11.78 -5.97 -3.61
N ALA A 19 -12.94 -5.59 -4.13
CA ALA A 19 -14.16 -6.37 -3.88
C ALA A 19 -14.03 -7.78 -4.45
N ARG A 20 -13.46 -7.91 -5.64
CA ARG A 20 -13.23 -9.22 -6.25
C ARG A 20 -12.23 -10.05 -5.45
N ALA A 21 -11.16 -9.40 -4.99
CA ALA A 21 -10.17 -10.09 -4.16
C ALA A 21 -10.77 -10.57 -2.86
N LEU A 22 -11.64 -9.78 -2.25
CA LEU A 22 -12.33 -10.16 -1.03
C LEU A 22 -13.24 -11.37 -1.23
N CYS A 23 -13.88 -11.47 -2.38
CA CYS A 23 -14.73 -12.60 -2.69
C CYS A 23 -13.91 -13.87 -2.97
N ALA A 24 -12.70 -13.68 -3.49
CA ALA A 24 -11.83 -14.79 -3.87
C ALA A 24 -10.96 -15.32 -2.73
N SER A 25 -10.57 -14.41 -1.82
CA SER A 25 -9.67 -14.77 -0.73
C SER A 25 -10.07 -14.05 0.54
N GLU A 26 -10.17 -14.79 1.62
CA GLU A 26 -10.52 -14.22 2.92
C GLU A 26 -9.29 -13.93 3.79
N LYS A 27 -8.12 -14.38 3.38
CA LYS A 27 -6.93 -14.33 4.22
C LYS A 27 -5.78 -13.50 3.69
N LEU A 28 -5.65 -13.40 2.39
CA LEU A 28 -4.52 -12.74 1.77
C LEU A 28 -4.96 -11.87 0.61
N LEU A 29 -4.51 -10.63 0.61
CA LEU A 29 -4.74 -9.69 -0.49
C LEU A 29 -3.39 -9.14 -0.92
N VAL A 30 -3.10 -9.22 -2.21
CA VAL A 30 -1.88 -8.64 -2.78
C VAL A 30 -2.28 -7.50 -3.71
N VAL A 31 -1.75 -6.32 -3.47
CA VAL A 31 -2.05 -5.13 -4.28
C VAL A 31 -0.74 -4.49 -4.74
N ASP A 32 -0.72 -4.09 -6.01
CA ASP A 32 0.46 -3.49 -6.63
C ASP A 32 0.15 -2.05 -6.99
N GLU A 33 0.84 -1.12 -6.35
CA GLU A 33 0.65 0.32 -6.56
C GLU A 33 -0.83 0.71 -6.52
N PRO A 34 -1.53 0.37 -5.43
CA PRO A 34 -3.00 0.51 -5.41
C PRO A 34 -3.50 1.94 -5.52
N VAL A 35 -2.67 2.93 -5.20
CA VAL A 35 -3.10 4.33 -5.24
C VAL A 35 -2.57 5.09 -6.44
N ALA A 36 -1.90 4.39 -7.38
CA ALA A 36 -1.37 5.05 -8.56
C ALA A 36 -2.49 5.72 -9.36
N GLY A 37 -2.26 6.98 -9.71
CA GLY A 37 -3.24 7.74 -10.49
C GLY A 37 -4.42 8.28 -9.72
N LEU A 38 -4.49 8.07 -8.41
CA LEU A 38 -5.59 8.59 -7.58
C LEU A 38 -5.23 9.95 -7.00
N ASP A 39 -6.25 10.80 -6.82
CA ASP A 39 -6.04 12.06 -6.12
C ASP A 39 -5.83 11.79 -4.61
N PRO A 40 -5.35 12.79 -3.85
CA PRO A 40 -5.03 12.57 -2.43
C PRO A 40 -6.18 12.05 -1.58
N LEU A 41 -7.40 12.50 -1.84
CA LEU A 41 -8.55 12.04 -1.07
C LEU A 41 -8.84 10.56 -1.36
N ALA A 42 -8.83 10.19 -2.64
CA ALA A 42 -9.07 8.81 -3.03
C ALA A 42 -7.97 7.89 -2.51
N GLN A 43 -6.73 8.35 -2.48
CA GLN A 43 -5.62 7.60 -1.90
C GLN A 43 -5.85 7.32 -0.42
N LYS A 44 -6.24 8.35 0.32
CA LYS A 44 -6.51 8.22 1.74
C LYS A 44 -7.64 7.22 2.00
N GLU A 45 -8.72 7.32 1.24
CA GLU A 45 -9.85 6.42 1.39
C GLU A 45 -9.46 4.97 1.12
N LEU A 46 -8.64 4.74 0.11
CA LEU A 46 -8.19 3.41 -0.22
C LEU A 46 -7.29 2.83 0.87
N TYR A 47 -6.34 3.60 1.37
CA TYR A 47 -5.49 3.15 2.47
C TYR A 47 -6.30 2.84 3.72
N GLU A 48 -7.28 3.67 4.03
CA GLU A 48 -8.16 3.44 5.18
C GLU A 48 -8.94 2.14 5.02
N MET A 49 -9.40 1.86 3.82
CA MET A 49 -10.11 0.61 3.54
C MET A 49 -9.19 -0.59 3.73
N LEU A 50 -7.95 -0.51 3.24
CA LEU A 50 -6.98 -1.59 3.40
C LEU A 50 -6.65 -1.83 4.88
N GLU A 51 -6.46 -0.76 5.64
CA GLU A 51 -6.21 -0.87 7.06
C GLU A 51 -7.38 -1.51 7.80
N LYS A 52 -8.59 -1.13 7.42
CA LYS A 52 -9.79 -1.69 8.01
C LYS A 52 -9.91 -3.19 7.75
N LEU A 53 -9.62 -3.61 6.52
CA LEU A 53 -9.62 -5.02 6.18
C LEU A 53 -8.61 -5.80 7.02
N ASN A 54 -7.43 -5.24 7.20
CA ASN A 54 -6.41 -5.87 8.01
C ASN A 54 -6.81 -5.98 9.47
N LYS A 55 -7.33 -4.89 10.05
CA LYS A 55 -7.67 -4.85 11.48
C LYS A 55 -8.94 -5.59 11.82
N GLU A 56 -9.98 -5.40 11.04
CA GLU A 56 -11.29 -5.96 11.37
C GLU A 56 -11.50 -7.38 10.86
N LYS A 57 -10.92 -7.70 9.72
CA LYS A 57 -11.11 -9.02 9.10
C LYS A 57 -9.89 -9.93 9.28
N GLY A 58 -8.83 -9.43 9.87
CA GLY A 58 -7.61 -10.20 10.05
C GLY A 58 -6.93 -10.58 8.75
N MET A 59 -7.20 -9.82 7.69
CA MET A 59 -6.65 -10.10 6.38
C MET A 59 -5.19 -9.68 6.29
N THR A 60 -4.34 -10.55 5.77
CA THR A 60 -2.95 -10.19 5.49
C THR A 60 -2.92 -9.44 4.17
N ILE A 61 -2.30 -8.27 4.17
CA ILE A 61 -2.21 -7.44 2.97
C ILE A 61 -0.76 -7.23 2.61
N ILE A 62 -0.41 -7.57 1.37
CA ILE A 62 0.92 -7.31 0.81
C ILE A 62 0.74 -6.22 -0.23
N MET A 63 1.43 -5.11 -0.01
CA MET A 63 1.32 -3.95 -0.90
C MET A 63 2.68 -3.63 -1.50
N VAL A 64 2.72 -3.48 -2.82
CA VAL A 64 3.91 -3.02 -3.52
C VAL A 64 3.75 -1.53 -3.78
N SER A 65 4.71 -0.73 -3.38
CA SER A 65 4.63 0.71 -3.52
C SER A 65 6.01 1.35 -3.67
N HIS A 66 6.06 2.44 -4.40
CA HIS A 66 7.25 3.27 -4.51
C HIS A 66 7.18 4.48 -3.58
N ASP A 67 6.05 4.70 -2.93
CA ASP A 67 5.89 5.82 -2.03
C ASP A 67 6.38 5.46 -0.64
N VAL A 68 7.65 5.71 -0.40
CA VAL A 68 8.32 5.30 0.83
C VAL A 68 7.68 5.95 2.06
N LYS A 69 7.28 7.22 1.96
CA LYS A 69 6.65 7.93 3.08
C LYS A 69 5.37 7.25 3.53
N GLU A 70 4.51 6.90 2.57
CA GLU A 70 3.26 6.22 2.89
C GLU A 70 3.51 4.83 3.43
N VAL A 71 4.49 4.12 2.85
CA VAL A 71 4.83 2.78 3.30
C VAL A 71 5.24 2.77 4.77
N VAL A 72 6.14 3.68 5.17
CA VAL A 72 6.61 3.70 6.56
C VAL A 72 5.53 4.09 7.55
N GLN A 73 4.53 4.85 7.11
CA GLN A 73 3.43 5.25 7.97
C GLN A 73 2.37 4.16 8.13
N ARG A 74 2.20 3.32 7.12
CA ARG A 74 1.08 2.39 7.08
C ARG A 74 1.45 0.92 7.23
N ALA A 75 2.65 0.54 6.84
CA ALA A 75 3.08 -0.85 6.91
C ALA A 75 3.59 -1.21 8.30
N LYS A 76 3.35 -2.45 8.70
CA LYS A 76 3.91 -2.98 9.93
C LYS A 76 5.28 -3.58 9.67
N THR A 77 5.43 -4.21 8.52
CA THR A 77 6.67 -4.85 8.10
C THR A 77 7.02 -4.36 6.71
N ILE A 78 8.29 -4.10 6.49
CA ILE A 78 8.79 -3.56 5.23
C ILE A 78 9.83 -4.49 4.64
N LEU A 79 9.69 -4.77 3.35
CA LEU A 79 10.69 -5.42 2.55
C LEU A 79 11.16 -4.42 1.49
N HIS A 80 12.39 -3.97 1.59
CA HIS A 80 12.95 -3.01 0.66
C HIS A 80 13.83 -3.74 -0.34
N LEU A 81 13.46 -3.69 -1.61
CA LEU A 81 14.19 -4.34 -2.69
C LEU A 81 14.76 -3.30 -3.65
N ASP A 82 16.00 -3.53 -4.03
CA ASP A 82 16.69 -2.75 -5.06
C ASP A 82 17.68 -3.71 -5.70
N ARG A 83 17.19 -4.54 -6.63
CA ARG A 83 17.86 -5.67 -7.26
C ARG A 83 18.11 -6.81 -6.30
N THR A 84 18.49 -6.49 -5.06
CA THR A 84 18.64 -7.47 -3.98
C THR A 84 17.89 -6.97 -2.79
N GLN A 85 17.76 -7.80 -1.78
CA GLN A 85 17.10 -7.39 -0.54
C GLN A 85 18.00 -6.39 0.19
N ARG A 86 17.49 -5.20 0.44
CA ARG A 86 18.20 -4.16 1.16
C ARG A 86 17.80 -4.11 2.63
N PHE A 87 16.56 -4.48 2.92
CA PHE A 87 16.03 -4.45 4.28
C PHE A 87 14.81 -5.36 4.38
N PHE A 88 14.66 -6.02 5.51
CA PHE A 88 13.44 -6.72 5.85
C PHE A 88 13.25 -6.63 7.36
N GLY A 89 12.12 -6.10 7.80
CA GLY A 89 11.84 -5.96 9.23
C GLY A 89 10.67 -5.03 9.47
N SER A 90 10.50 -4.60 10.72
CA SER A 90 9.41 -3.70 11.09
C SER A 90 9.62 -2.31 10.49
N ALA A 91 8.52 -1.57 10.35
CA ALA A 91 8.58 -0.19 9.88
C ALA A 91 9.41 0.67 10.83
N GLU A 92 9.31 0.40 12.14
CA GLU A 92 10.08 1.10 13.15
C GLU A 92 11.57 0.92 12.95
N ASN A 93 12.00 -0.33 12.73
CA ASN A 93 13.40 -0.63 12.47
C ASN A 93 13.86 -0.06 11.13
N TYR A 94 12.97 0.00 10.14
CA TYR A 94 13.30 0.61 8.86
C TYR A 94 13.63 2.09 9.02
N LEU A 95 12.84 2.81 9.81
CA LEU A 95 13.09 4.23 10.06
C LEU A 95 14.44 4.46 10.77
N SER A 96 14.86 3.51 11.59
CA SER A 96 16.15 3.59 12.28
C SER A 96 17.33 3.15 11.40
N SER A 97 17.06 2.54 10.25
CA SER A 97 18.09 2.09 9.33
C SER A 97 18.63 3.26 8.52
N LYS A 98 19.70 3.00 7.76
CA LYS A 98 20.26 4.03 6.89
C LYS A 98 19.26 4.50 5.84
N TRP A 99 18.33 3.63 5.43
CA TRP A 99 17.31 3.98 4.44
C TRP A 99 16.31 4.96 5.01
N GLY A 100 15.86 4.74 6.26
CA GLY A 100 14.99 5.67 6.94
C GLY A 100 15.64 7.01 7.18
N LYS A 101 16.91 6.99 7.53
CA LYS A 101 17.67 8.23 7.74
C LYS A 101 17.82 9.04 6.46
N LEU A 102 18.00 8.37 5.32
CA LEU A 102 18.04 9.05 4.03
C LEU A 102 16.70 9.70 3.71
N LEU A 103 15.59 9.03 4.03
CA LEU A 103 14.27 9.58 3.82
C LEU A 103 14.05 10.87 4.61
N VAL A 104 14.44 10.87 5.87
CA VAL A 104 14.32 12.05 6.73
C VAL A 104 15.17 13.19 6.18
N LYS A 105 16.38 12.89 5.72
CA LYS A 105 17.27 13.88 5.15
C LYS A 105 16.68 14.52 3.90
N GLU A 106 16.05 13.72 3.05
CA GLU A 106 15.39 14.24 1.86
C GLU A 106 14.26 15.20 2.22
N GLU A 107 13.49 14.90 3.27
CA GLU A 107 12.44 15.78 3.73
C GLU A 107 13.00 17.10 4.25
N GLU A 108 14.09 17.07 4.95
CA GLU A 108 14.73 18.28 5.47
C GLU A 108 15.24 19.19 4.36
N ASN A 109 15.63 18.61 3.24
CA ASN A 109 16.15 19.34 2.10
C ASN A 109 15.10 19.73 1.07
N ALA A 110 13.85 19.35 1.31
CA ALA A 110 12.78 19.60 0.34
C ALA A 110 12.17 21.00 0.44
#